data_f7b2fb74700d26e8d8fe09057062dd65
#
_entry.id   f7b2fb74700d26e8d8fe09057062dd65
#
_cell.length_a   1.000
_cell.length_b   1.000
_cell.length_c   1.000
_cell.angle_alpha   90.00
_cell.angle_beta   90.00
_cell.angle_gamma   90.00
#
_symmetry.space_group_name_H-M   'P 1'
#
loop_
_entity.id
_entity.type
_entity.pdbx_description
1 polymer ?
#
loop_
_entity_poly.entity_id
_entity_poly.type
_entity_poly.pdbx_seq_one_letter_code
_entity_poly.pdbx_strand_id
1 'polypeptide(L)'
;MDKIAVLIPCYNEAQTIQAVIDDFKKELPEGTIYVYDNNSTDDTYAIAKAAGVKVKKESRQGKGNVVRTMFREIDAECYLLVDGDDTYPAKDARNLCREVLENGTDMVTGDRLSSTYFSENKRPFHNSGNVVVRNLINYFFKGNIKDILTGYRALSPLFAKSMPVLSKGFEIETEMNIHALDKNFVIKNVEVDYRDRPEGSDSKLNTVSDGLRVIKTIFQLFKDYRPLLFFSALAAFLAVLAVILGIPVFLEYFRTGLVERMPTLITAGFLMLAALLNLSCGFILDTENKKARQNFELQLNVLHQLIEGGNA
;
A
#
# COMPACT_ATOMS: atom_id res chain seq x y z
N MET A 1 -19.62 2.21 19.14
CA MET A 1 -18.93 2.09 17.84
C MET A 1 -19.67 2.95 16.83
N ASP A 2 -18.95 3.75 16.01
CA ASP A 2 -19.59 4.56 14.97
C ASP A 2 -20.04 3.66 13.80
N LYS A 3 -21.16 3.99 13.14
CA LYS A 3 -21.60 3.24 11.96
C LYS A 3 -20.64 3.47 10.78
N ILE A 4 -20.28 4.72 10.55
CA ILE A 4 -19.28 5.11 9.54
C ILE A 4 -18.33 6.11 10.19
N ALA A 5 -17.04 5.84 10.16
CA ALA A 5 -15.98 6.79 10.52
C ALA A 5 -15.32 7.33 9.24
N VAL A 6 -15.51 8.62 8.98
CA VAL A 6 -14.82 9.31 7.88
C VAL A 6 -13.46 9.78 8.40
N LEU A 7 -12.39 9.20 7.87
CA LEU A 7 -11.01 9.42 8.30
C LEU A 7 -10.29 10.36 7.34
N ILE A 8 -9.94 11.55 7.80
CA ILE A 8 -9.31 12.60 6.98
C ILE A 8 -7.93 12.93 7.57
N PRO A 9 -6.86 12.28 7.09
CA PRO A 9 -5.49 12.69 7.41
C PRO A 9 -5.15 14.00 6.70
N CYS A 10 -4.72 15.02 7.44
CA CYS A 10 -4.46 16.37 6.92
C CYS A 10 -3.04 16.84 7.19
N TYR A 11 -2.45 17.54 6.22
CA TYR A 11 -1.22 18.29 6.38
C TYR A 11 -1.21 19.51 5.46
N ASN A 12 -1.35 20.71 6.01
CA ASN A 12 -1.44 21.99 5.28
C ASN A 12 -2.55 21.97 4.22
N GLU A 13 -3.80 21.80 4.67
CA GLU A 13 -5.00 21.75 3.82
C GLU A 13 -6.03 22.84 4.26
N ALA A 14 -5.56 23.98 4.79
CA ALA A 14 -6.43 25.05 5.27
C ALA A 14 -7.43 25.58 4.20
N GLN A 15 -7.05 25.50 2.92
CA GLN A 15 -7.90 25.97 1.81
C GLN A 15 -9.06 25.03 1.49
N THR A 16 -8.95 23.74 1.78
CA THR A 16 -9.86 22.70 1.30
C THR A 16 -10.63 22.01 2.41
N ILE A 17 -10.03 21.90 3.61
CA ILE A 17 -10.57 21.08 4.70
C ILE A 17 -12.00 21.45 5.11
N GLN A 18 -12.38 22.74 5.08
CA GLN A 18 -13.76 23.16 5.42
C GLN A 18 -14.76 22.60 4.41
N ALA A 19 -14.47 22.75 3.10
CA ALA A 19 -15.33 22.24 2.03
C ALA A 19 -15.48 20.73 2.10
N VAL A 20 -14.38 20.00 2.31
CA VAL A 20 -14.39 18.54 2.48
C VAL A 20 -15.29 18.13 3.65
N ILE A 21 -15.15 18.77 4.81
CA ILE A 21 -15.97 18.47 5.99
C ILE A 21 -17.45 18.73 5.69
N ASP A 22 -17.79 19.85 5.05
CA ASP A 22 -19.18 20.23 4.76
C ASP A 22 -19.82 19.26 3.74
N ASP A 23 -19.08 18.87 2.71
CA ASP A 23 -19.52 17.89 1.71
C ASP A 23 -19.80 16.52 2.37
N PHE A 24 -18.90 16.01 3.21
CA PHE A 24 -19.10 14.73 3.89
C PHE A 24 -20.21 14.78 4.94
N LYS A 25 -20.42 15.89 5.65
CA LYS A 25 -21.57 16.07 6.56
C LYS A 25 -22.89 15.98 5.82
N LYS A 26 -22.94 16.53 4.61
CA LYS A 26 -24.13 16.53 3.75
C LYS A 26 -24.44 15.15 3.18
N GLU A 27 -23.41 14.45 2.65
CA GLU A 27 -23.59 13.17 1.96
C GLU A 27 -23.68 11.95 2.91
N LEU A 28 -23.04 12.05 4.08
CA LEU A 28 -23.05 11.02 5.13
C LEU A 28 -23.43 11.61 6.50
N PRO A 29 -24.68 12.07 6.68
CA PRO A 29 -25.11 12.68 7.95
C PRO A 29 -25.04 11.69 9.14
N GLU A 30 -25.07 10.37 8.87
CA GLU A 30 -24.87 9.31 9.85
C GLU A 30 -23.41 9.03 10.18
N GLY A 31 -22.46 9.61 9.43
CA GLY A 31 -21.03 9.41 9.59
C GLY A 31 -20.41 10.33 10.64
N THR A 32 -19.48 9.81 11.42
CA THR A 32 -18.64 10.60 12.31
C THR A 32 -17.34 10.99 11.59
N ILE A 33 -17.07 12.30 11.48
CA ILE A 33 -15.88 12.80 10.80
C ILE A 33 -14.73 12.97 11.79
N TYR A 34 -13.58 12.40 11.44
CA TYR A 34 -12.32 12.47 12.16
C TYR A 34 -11.24 13.14 11.31
N VAL A 35 -10.76 14.30 11.75
CA VAL A 35 -9.65 15.01 11.12
C VAL A 35 -8.41 14.84 11.99
N TYR A 36 -7.37 14.21 11.47
CA TYR A 36 -6.10 14.09 12.17
C TYR A 36 -5.06 14.97 11.49
N ASP A 37 -4.68 16.03 12.18
CA ASP A 37 -3.72 17.01 11.72
C ASP A 37 -2.28 16.51 11.95
N ASN A 38 -1.50 16.45 10.89
CA ASN A 38 -0.14 15.92 10.93
C ASN A 38 0.93 17.03 10.94
N ASN A 39 0.91 17.84 12.01
CA ASN A 39 1.81 18.99 12.21
C ASN A 39 1.67 20.07 11.14
N SER A 40 0.44 20.42 10.73
CA SER A 40 0.21 21.56 9.83
C SER A 40 0.79 22.84 10.41
N THR A 41 1.34 23.66 9.53
CA THR A 41 1.90 24.99 9.84
C THR A 41 0.93 26.12 9.50
N ASP A 42 -0.20 25.77 8.85
CA ASP A 42 -1.30 26.66 8.50
C ASP A 42 -2.50 26.47 9.47
N ASP A 43 -3.64 27.08 9.14
CA ASP A 43 -4.84 27.06 9.98
C ASP A 43 -5.69 25.76 9.85
N THR A 44 -5.19 24.70 9.22
CA THR A 44 -5.91 23.42 9.02
C THR A 44 -6.56 22.91 10.32
N TYR A 45 -5.79 22.84 11.41
CA TYR A 45 -6.28 22.36 12.70
C TYR A 45 -7.38 23.26 13.28
N ALA A 46 -7.21 24.58 13.21
CA ALA A 46 -8.15 25.54 13.74
C ALA A 46 -9.49 25.50 12.97
N ILE A 47 -9.44 25.43 11.65
CA ILE A 47 -10.61 25.33 10.76
C ILE A 47 -11.39 24.04 11.05
N ALA A 48 -10.71 22.89 11.06
CA ALA A 48 -11.36 21.61 11.33
C ALA A 48 -12.02 21.59 12.74
N LYS A 49 -11.35 22.18 13.75
CA LYS A 49 -11.92 22.31 15.10
C LYS A 49 -13.14 23.20 15.15
N ALA A 50 -13.13 24.35 14.44
CA ALA A 50 -14.25 25.26 14.34
C ALA A 50 -15.44 24.63 13.60
N ALA A 51 -15.20 23.73 12.65
CA ALA A 51 -16.23 22.97 11.95
C ALA A 51 -16.97 21.95 12.86
N GLY A 52 -16.53 21.75 14.11
CA GLY A 52 -17.24 20.92 15.10
C GLY A 52 -17.11 19.40 14.86
N VAL A 53 -16.06 18.96 14.17
CA VAL A 53 -15.72 17.53 13.97
C VAL A 53 -14.73 17.04 15.00
N LYS A 54 -14.51 15.73 15.10
CA LYS A 54 -13.50 15.16 16.00
C LYS A 54 -12.09 15.41 15.43
N VAL A 55 -11.29 16.24 16.12
CA VAL A 55 -9.97 16.67 15.66
C VAL A 55 -8.89 16.22 16.63
N LYS A 56 -7.79 15.66 16.09
CA LYS A 56 -6.60 15.28 16.85
C LYS A 56 -5.31 15.67 16.11
N LYS A 57 -4.22 15.92 16.87
CA LYS A 57 -2.87 16.09 16.30
C LYS A 57 -2.10 14.79 16.38
N GLU A 58 -1.49 14.38 15.24
CA GLU A 58 -0.49 13.33 15.20
C GLU A 58 0.90 13.92 15.01
N SER A 59 1.74 13.77 16.02
CA SER A 59 3.08 14.38 16.08
C SER A 59 4.08 13.71 15.13
N ARG A 60 3.88 12.45 14.80
CA ARG A 60 4.77 11.72 13.88
C ARG A 60 4.41 12.06 12.46
N GLN A 61 5.34 12.75 11.76
CA GLN A 61 5.12 13.19 10.39
C GLN A 61 4.94 12.02 9.43
N GLY A 62 3.92 12.10 8.56
CA GLY A 62 3.63 11.20 7.45
C GLY A 62 2.24 10.56 7.51
N LYS A 63 1.58 10.45 6.36
CA LYS A 63 0.20 9.93 6.19
C LYS A 63 0.03 8.54 6.82
N GLY A 64 0.99 7.63 6.66
CA GLY A 64 0.94 6.31 7.25
C GLY A 64 0.92 6.34 8.78
N ASN A 65 1.64 7.26 9.44
CA ASN A 65 1.58 7.41 10.89
C ASN A 65 0.20 7.88 11.35
N VAL A 66 -0.42 8.78 10.61
CA VAL A 66 -1.79 9.27 10.88
C VAL A 66 -2.79 8.13 10.78
N VAL A 67 -2.79 7.40 9.66
CA VAL A 67 -3.70 6.27 9.44
C VAL A 67 -3.52 5.18 10.50
N ARG A 68 -2.27 4.88 10.88
CA ARG A 68 -1.97 3.94 11.99
C ARG A 68 -2.64 4.36 13.29
N THR A 69 -2.57 5.65 13.63
CA THR A 69 -3.17 6.17 14.86
C THR A 69 -4.69 6.14 14.77
N MET A 70 -5.26 6.51 13.63
CA MET A 70 -6.70 6.43 13.39
C MET A 70 -7.23 5.00 13.55
N PHE A 71 -6.61 4.00 12.91
CA PHE A 71 -7.03 2.59 13.00
C PHE A 71 -6.96 2.03 14.43
N ARG A 72 -6.03 2.52 15.26
CA ARG A 72 -5.90 2.08 16.65
C ARG A 72 -6.94 2.69 17.58
N GLU A 73 -7.32 3.94 17.34
CA GLU A 73 -8.10 4.73 18.30
C GLU A 73 -9.59 4.80 17.99
N ILE A 74 -9.94 4.63 16.71
CA ILE A 74 -11.32 4.79 16.23
C ILE A 74 -11.94 3.41 16.04
N ASP A 75 -13.16 3.22 16.57
CA ASP A 75 -13.96 2.02 16.40
C ASP A 75 -15.21 2.33 15.58
N ALA A 76 -15.35 1.66 14.42
CA ALA A 76 -16.46 1.86 13.50
C ALA A 76 -16.82 0.58 12.74
N GLU A 77 -18.05 0.47 12.23
CA GLU A 77 -18.47 -0.63 11.35
C GLU A 77 -17.94 -0.46 9.92
N CYS A 78 -17.68 0.78 9.51
CA CYS A 78 -17.05 1.10 8.23
C CYS A 78 -16.08 2.27 8.41
N TYR A 79 -14.87 2.12 7.92
CA TYR A 79 -13.84 3.17 7.91
C TYR A 79 -13.73 3.74 6.50
N LEU A 80 -14.12 4.98 6.30
CA LEU A 80 -13.97 5.67 5.02
C LEU A 80 -12.77 6.60 5.07
N LEU A 81 -11.66 6.18 4.47
CA LEU A 81 -10.44 6.98 4.34
C LEU A 81 -10.55 7.89 3.12
N VAL A 82 -10.25 9.17 3.28
CA VAL A 82 -10.26 10.18 2.20
C VAL A 82 -9.24 11.27 2.47
N ASP A 83 -8.65 11.84 1.41
CA ASP A 83 -7.70 12.94 1.51
C ASP A 83 -8.41 14.27 1.79
N GLY A 84 -7.73 15.19 2.50
CA GLY A 84 -8.27 16.50 2.88
C GLY A 84 -8.15 17.59 1.80
N ASP A 85 -7.76 17.23 0.57
CA ASP A 85 -7.40 18.15 -0.53
C ASP A 85 -8.52 18.41 -1.55
N ASP A 86 -9.75 17.98 -1.24
CA ASP A 86 -10.96 18.12 -2.06
C ASP A 86 -10.89 17.48 -3.45
N THR A 87 -10.00 16.51 -3.65
CA THR A 87 -9.89 15.80 -4.93
C THR A 87 -10.94 14.69 -5.10
N TYR A 88 -11.54 14.21 -4.01
CA TYR A 88 -12.55 13.15 -4.00
C TYR A 88 -13.91 13.66 -3.59
N PRO A 89 -14.90 13.70 -4.51
CA PRO A 89 -16.28 14.13 -4.20
C PRO A 89 -16.94 13.22 -3.16
N ALA A 90 -17.58 13.80 -2.16
CA ALA A 90 -18.28 13.05 -1.12
C ALA A 90 -19.50 12.25 -1.63
N LYS A 91 -20.07 12.60 -2.79
CA LYS A 91 -21.22 11.91 -3.39
C LYS A 91 -21.01 10.42 -3.59
N ASP A 92 -19.76 9.97 -3.81
CA ASP A 92 -19.43 8.57 -4.05
C ASP A 92 -19.27 7.78 -2.75
N ALA A 93 -19.15 8.47 -1.60
CA ALA A 93 -18.90 7.88 -0.29
C ALA A 93 -19.90 6.80 0.09
N ARG A 94 -21.21 7.07 -0.16
CA ARG A 94 -22.29 6.15 0.19
C ARG A 94 -22.18 4.81 -0.55
N ASN A 95 -21.74 4.84 -1.81
CA ASN A 95 -21.54 3.63 -2.60
C ASN A 95 -20.37 2.79 -2.07
N LEU A 96 -19.25 3.43 -1.68
CA LEU A 96 -18.12 2.74 -1.10
C LEU A 96 -18.49 2.10 0.25
N CYS A 97 -19.14 2.86 1.13
CA CYS A 97 -19.54 2.37 2.47
C CYS A 97 -20.56 1.22 2.37
N ARG A 98 -21.49 1.27 1.42
CA ARG A 98 -22.49 0.21 1.21
C ARG A 98 -21.85 -1.12 0.87
N GLU A 99 -20.79 -1.15 0.09
CA GLU A 99 -20.08 -2.39 -0.24
C GLU A 99 -19.45 -3.04 0.99
N VAL A 100 -19.01 -2.26 1.95
CA VAL A 100 -18.51 -2.79 3.23
C VAL A 100 -19.67 -3.25 4.13
N LEU A 101 -20.68 -2.39 4.32
CA LEU A 101 -21.75 -2.61 5.31
C LEU A 101 -22.75 -3.68 4.90
N GLU A 102 -23.04 -3.81 3.59
CA GLU A 102 -24.11 -4.70 3.10
C GLU A 102 -23.57 -5.92 2.34
N ASN A 103 -22.41 -5.77 1.66
CA ASN A 103 -21.89 -6.82 0.77
C ASN A 103 -20.67 -7.56 1.35
N GLY A 104 -20.27 -7.27 2.59
CA GLY A 104 -19.17 -7.98 3.27
C GLY A 104 -17.79 -7.79 2.61
N THR A 105 -17.59 -6.67 1.91
CA THR A 105 -16.29 -6.35 1.30
C THR A 105 -15.34 -5.82 2.37
N ASP A 106 -14.10 -6.33 2.41
CA ASP A 106 -13.11 -5.90 3.39
C ASP A 106 -12.40 -4.60 3.00
N MET A 107 -12.11 -4.44 1.72
CA MET A 107 -11.52 -3.21 1.18
C MET A 107 -12.17 -2.81 -0.13
N VAL A 108 -12.79 -1.64 -0.15
CA VAL A 108 -13.29 -1.00 -1.36
C VAL A 108 -12.30 0.07 -1.79
N THR A 109 -11.85 0.00 -3.03
CA THR A 109 -10.91 0.95 -3.63
C THR A 109 -11.65 1.86 -4.60
N GLY A 110 -11.60 3.17 -4.38
CA GLY A 110 -12.15 4.17 -5.30
C GLY A 110 -11.28 4.22 -6.57
N ASP A 111 -11.84 3.77 -7.69
CA ASP A 111 -11.18 3.74 -9.01
C ASP A 111 -11.43 5.07 -9.74
N ARG A 112 -10.52 6.01 -9.59
CA ARG A 112 -10.55 7.31 -10.30
C ARG A 112 -10.07 7.18 -11.75
N LEU A 113 -9.27 6.15 -12.08
CA LEU A 113 -8.66 5.99 -13.41
C LEU A 113 -9.67 5.57 -14.48
N SER A 114 -10.79 4.99 -14.07
CA SER A 114 -11.88 4.62 -14.98
C SER A 114 -12.88 5.78 -15.23
N SER A 115 -12.76 6.91 -14.53
CA SER A 115 -13.69 8.05 -14.59
C SER A 115 -13.08 9.31 -15.21
N THR A 116 -13.21 10.44 -14.55
CA THR A 116 -12.83 11.78 -15.02
C THR A 116 -11.33 12.10 -14.92
N TYR A 117 -10.55 11.26 -14.25
CA TYR A 117 -9.14 11.51 -13.93
C TYR A 117 -8.28 11.92 -15.14
N PHE A 118 -8.42 11.22 -16.27
CA PHE A 118 -7.63 11.52 -17.48
C PHE A 118 -8.06 12.79 -18.22
N SER A 119 -9.29 13.22 -18.03
CA SER A 119 -9.79 14.47 -18.61
C SER A 119 -9.32 15.70 -17.82
N GLU A 120 -9.16 15.54 -16.52
CA GLU A 120 -8.83 16.64 -15.61
C GLU A 120 -7.33 16.70 -15.28
N ASN A 121 -6.64 15.56 -15.15
CA ASN A 121 -5.22 15.54 -14.80
C ASN A 121 -4.30 15.50 -16.04
N LYS A 122 -3.76 16.66 -16.43
CA LYS A 122 -2.91 16.84 -17.62
C LYS A 122 -1.41 16.61 -17.37
N ARG A 123 -0.97 16.03 -16.22
CA ARG A 123 0.44 15.84 -15.90
C ARG A 123 1.03 14.68 -16.70
N PRO A 124 2.03 14.90 -17.63
CA PRO A 124 2.70 13.83 -18.35
C PRO A 124 3.52 12.95 -17.39
N PHE A 125 3.63 11.65 -17.68
CA PHE A 125 4.40 10.63 -16.95
C PHE A 125 3.86 10.18 -15.57
N HIS A 126 2.95 10.90 -14.91
CA HIS A 126 2.39 10.46 -13.62
C HIS A 126 1.57 9.17 -13.75
N ASN A 127 0.86 9.02 -14.86
CA ASN A 127 0.01 7.86 -15.13
C ASN A 127 0.82 6.60 -15.48
N SER A 128 1.96 6.74 -16.17
CA SER A 128 2.81 5.61 -16.56
C SER A 128 3.39 4.86 -15.37
N GLY A 129 3.79 5.60 -14.31
CA GLY A 129 4.27 5.02 -13.07
C GLY A 129 3.21 4.18 -12.37
N ASN A 130 1.99 4.71 -12.21
CA ASN A 130 0.87 4.01 -11.59
C ASN A 130 0.49 2.71 -12.36
N VAL A 131 0.48 2.76 -13.69
CA VAL A 131 0.20 1.59 -14.54
C VAL A 131 1.26 0.49 -14.34
N VAL A 132 2.55 0.86 -14.31
CA VAL A 132 3.64 -0.12 -14.08
C VAL A 132 3.51 -0.75 -12.70
N VAL A 133 3.33 0.05 -11.66
CA VAL A 133 3.16 -0.40 -10.27
C VAL A 133 1.96 -1.34 -10.16
N ARG A 134 0.82 -0.93 -10.70
CA ARG A 134 -0.41 -1.72 -10.75
C ARG A 134 -0.20 -3.07 -11.40
N ASN A 135 0.41 -3.09 -12.60
CA ASN A 135 0.61 -4.33 -13.33
C ASN A 135 1.57 -5.28 -12.60
N LEU A 136 2.63 -4.75 -11.98
CA LEU A 136 3.55 -5.55 -11.17
C LEU A 136 2.84 -6.16 -9.95
N ILE A 137 2.10 -5.37 -9.18
CA ILE A 137 1.38 -5.86 -8.01
C ILE A 137 0.33 -6.90 -8.43
N ASN A 138 -0.49 -6.61 -9.43
CA ASN A 138 -1.49 -7.55 -9.90
C ASN A 138 -0.86 -8.85 -10.43
N TYR A 139 0.29 -8.78 -11.11
CA TYR A 139 1.01 -9.97 -11.58
C TYR A 139 1.57 -10.81 -10.42
N PHE A 140 2.28 -10.17 -9.48
CA PHE A 140 2.94 -10.90 -8.38
C PHE A 140 1.96 -11.43 -7.34
N PHE A 141 0.88 -10.70 -7.08
CA PHE A 141 -0.12 -11.06 -6.06
C PHE A 141 -1.41 -11.65 -6.65
N LYS A 142 -1.48 -11.82 -7.99
CA LYS A 142 -2.67 -12.33 -8.72
C LYS A 142 -3.94 -11.53 -8.40
N GLY A 143 -3.78 -10.22 -8.24
CA GLY A 143 -4.86 -9.29 -7.94
C GLY A 143 -5.50 -8.69 -9.20
N ASN A 144 -6.58 -7.93 -8.98
CA ASN A 144 -7.24 -7.12 -10.01
C ASN A 144 -7.58 -5.73 -9.46
N ILE A 145 -6.59 -5.05 -8.89
CA ILE A 145 -6.75 -3.69 -8.40
C ILE A 145 -6.58 -2.73 -9.57
N LYS A 146 -7.51 -1.80 -9.74
CA LYS A 146 -7.51 -0.86 -10.84
C LYS A 146 -6.73 0.42 -10.53
N ASP A 147 -6.91 1.00 -9.33
CA ASP A 147 -6.17 2.16 -8.86
C ASP A 147 -5.47 1.86 -7.53
N ILE A 148 -4.13 1.76 -7.57
CA ILE A 148 -3.31 1.41 -6.40
C ILE A 148 -3.01 2.62 -5.53
N LEU A 149 -2.91 3.80 -6.12
CA LEU A 149 -2.49 5.02 -5.44
C LEU A 149 -3.66 5.93 -5.05
N THR A 150 -4.89 5.41 -5.02
CA THR A 150 -6.03 6.18 -4.55
C THR A 150 -6.04 6.30 -3.03
N GLY A 151 -6.31 7.52 -2.53
CA GLY A 151 -6.55 7.79 -1.11
C GLY A 151 -7.97 7.51 -0.67
N TYR A 152 -8.92 7.25 -1.59
CA TYR A 152 -10.33 7.05 -1.30
C TYR A 152 -10.68 5.58 -1.16
N ARG A 153 -10.94 5.14 0.08
CA ARG A 153 -11.15 3.73 0.40
C ARG A 153 -12.19 3.56 1.50
N ALA A 154 -13.04 2.54 1.36
CA ALA A 154 -13.84 2.06 2.49
C ALA A 154 -13.28 0.71 2.97
N LEU A 155 -13.19 0.53 4.29
CA LEU A 155 -12.53 -0.61 4.92
C LEU A 155 -13.44 -1.23 5.98
N SER A 156 -13.43 -2.57 6.09
CA SER A 156 -14.09 -3.28 7.17
C SER A 156 -13.36 -3.10 8.50
N PRO A 157 -14.04 -3.30 9.63
CA PRO A 157 -13.39 -3.31 10.95
C PRO A 157 -12.26 -4.34 11.01
N LEU A 158 -12.51 -5.51 10.45
CA LEU A 158 -11.54 -6.60 10.43
C LEU A 158 -10.26 -6.21 9.68
N PHE A 159 -10.41 -5.57 8.51
CA PHE A 159 -9.27 -5.06 7.75
C PHE A 159 -8.52 -3.96 8.53
N ALA A 160 -9.23 -2.93 8.99
CA ALA A 160 -8.61 -1.77 9.65
C ALA A 160 -7.86 -2.15 10.93
N LYS A 161 -8.44 -3.06 11.74
CA LYS A 161 -7.84 -3.50 13.01
C LYS A 161 -6.75 -4.55 12.86
N SER A 162 -6.75 -5.33 11.77
CA SER A 162 -5.72 -6.34 11.52
C SER A 162 -4.52 -5.82 10.72
N MET A 163 -4.63 -4.64 10.09
CA MET A 163 -3.57 -4.11 9.25
C MET A 163 -2.40 -3.54 10.06
N PRO A 164 -1.20 -4.15 9.96
CA PRO A 164 -0.01 -3.62 10.61
C PRO A 164 0.59 -2.50 9.75
N VAL A 165 0.11 -1.27 9.89
CA VAL A 165 0.63 -0.11 9.13
C VAL A 165 2.10 0.12 9.48
N LEU A 166 3.02 -0.20 8.57
CA LEU A 166 4.47 -0.06 8.73
C LEU A 166 5.01 1.16 7.99
N SER A 167 4.42 1.51 6.86
CA SER A 167 4.75 2.70 6.08
C SER A 167 4.53 3.98 6.87
N LYS A 168 5.42 4.95 6.68
CA LYS A 168 5.31 6.26 7.35
C LYS A 168 4.59 7.29 6.48
N GLY A 169 4.73 7.21 5.14
CA GLY A 169 4.27 8.20 4.18
C GLY A 169 3.13 7.68 3.27
N PHE A 170 3.16 8.14 2.03
CA PHE A 170 2.17 7.79 1.00
C PHE A 170 2.27 6.33 0.53
N GLU A 171 3.34 5.62 0.87
CA GLU A 171 3.49 4.19 0.59
C GLU A 171 2.38 3.34 1.25
N ILE A 172 1.65 3.91 2.21
CA ILE A 172 0.52 3.27 2.89
C ILE A 172 -0.55 2.77 1.91
N GLU A 173 -0.81 3.51 0.83
CA GLU A 173 -1.79 3.12 -0.18
C GLU A 173 -1.39 1.83 -0.89
N THR A 174 -0.11 1.70 -1.23
CA THR A 174 0.46 0.48 -1.81
C THR A 174 0.48 -0.67 -0.79
N GLU A 175 0.84 -0.37 0.46
CA GLU A 175 0.89 -1.34 1.55
C GLU A 175 -0.50 -1.95 1.83
N MET A 176 -1.56 -1.13 1.87
CA MET A 176 -2.95 -1.61 2.01
C MET A 176 -3.34 -2.59 0.92
N ASN A 177 -3.02 -2.27 -0.35
CA ASN A 177 -3.35 -3.15 -1.47
C ASN A 177 -2.63 -4.50 -1.37
N ILE A 178 -1.33 -4.49 -1.05
CA ILE A 178 -0.54 -5.71 -0.94
C ILE A 178 -1.00 -6.53 0.27
N HIS A 179 -1.28 -5.89 1.40
CA HIS A 179 -1.82 -6.56 2.59
C HIS A 179 -3.15 -7.24 2.26
N ALA A 180 -4.07 -6.54 1.61
CA ALA A 180 -5.36 -7.09 1.20
C ALA A 180 -5.21 -8.33 0.31
N LEU A 181 -4.33 -8.26 -0.69
CA LEU A 181 -4.08 -9.37 -1.62
C LEU A 181 -3.35 -10.54 -0.95
N ASP A 182 -2.33 -10.27 -0.12
CA ASP A 182 -1.55 -11.31 0.55
C ASP A 182 -2.37 -12.07 1.60
N LYS A 183 -3.28 -11.38 2.27
CA LYS A 183 -4.14 -11.94 3.32
C LYS A 183 -5.51 -12.38 2.82
N ASN A 184 -5.68 -12.40 1.49
CA ASN A 184 -6.91 -12.91 0.83
C ASN A 184 -8.20 -12.22 1.30
N PHE A 185 -8.13 -10.92 1.61
CA PHE A 185 -9.30 -10.10 1.89
C PHE A 185 -10.15 -9.89 0.64
N VAL A 186 -11.45 -9.71 0.84
CA VAL A 186 -12.39 -9.41 -0.26
C VAL A 186 -12.20 -7.96 -0.71
N ILE A 187 -11.78 -7.78 -1.97
CA ILE A 187 -11.47 -6.46 -2.55
C ILE A 187 -12.47 -6.14 -3.65
N LYS A 188 -12.98 -4.91 -3.66
CA LYS A 188 -13.84 -4.39 -4.73
C LYS A 188 -13.35 -3.03 -5.22
N ASN A 189 -13.41 -2.82 -6.54
CA ASN A 189 -13.16 -1.51 -7.14
C ASN A 189 -14.51 -0.85 -7.43
N VAL A 190 -14.68 0.38 -6.99
CA VAL A 190 -15.87 1.21 -7.27
C VAL A 190 -15.40 2.46 -8.00
N GLU A 191 -15.99 2.74 -9.16
CA GLU A 191 -15.68 3.94 -9.91
C GLU A 191 -16.09 5.17 -9.12
N VAL A 192 -15.17 6.14 -9.01
CA VAL A 192 -15.36 7.39 -8.30
C VAL A 192 -14.91 8.55 -9.17
N ASP A 193 -15.60 9.67 -9.05
CA ASP A 193 -15.16 10.89 -9.72
C ASP A 193 -13.90 11.46 -9.07
N TYR A 194 -13.17 12.25 -9.86
CA TYR A 194 -11.97 12.93 -9.40
C TYR A 194 -12.05 14.40 -9.82
N ARG A 195 -11.66 15.30 -8.93
CA ARG A 195 -11.56 16.75 -9.19
C ARG A 195 -10.08 17.15 -9.17
N ASP A 196 -9.71 18.12 -10.00
CA ASP A 196 -8.41 18.78 -9.83
C ASP A 196 -8.40 19.59 -8.53
N ARG A 197 -7.23 19.71 -7.94
CA ARG A 197 -7.04 20.54 -6.75
C ARG A 197 -7.39 22.00 -7.05
N PRO A 198 -7.98 22.73 -6.09
CA PRO A 198 -8.18 24.17 -6.22
C PRO A 198 -6.85 24.90 -6.50
N GLU A 199 -6.91 26.01 -7.24
CA GLU A 199 -5.74 26.85 -7.48
C GLU A 199 -5.09 27.30 -6.16
N GLY A 200 -3.78 27.15 -6.04
CA GLY A 200 -3.02 27.47 -4.82
C GLY A 200 -2.81 26.29 -3.85
N SER A 201 -3.40 25.12 -4.11
CA SER A 201 -3.10 23.89 -3.36
C SER A 201 -2.06 23.07 -4.13
N ASP A 202 -0.82 23.04 -3.62
CA ASP A 202 0.28 22.31 -4.26
C ASP A 202 0.26 20.82 -3.90
N SER A 203 0.57 19.98 -4.91
CA SER A 203 0.81 18.55 -4.68
C SER A 203 2.06 18.37 -3.84
N LYS A 204 1.93 17.71 -2.71
CA LYS A 204 3.05 17.36 -1.81
C LYS A 204 3.90 16.19 -2.32
N LEU A 205 3.54 15.61 -3.49
CA LEU A 205 4.26 14.54 -4.15
C LEU A 205 5.34 15.12 -5.10
N ASN A 206 6.58 14.70 -4.89
CA ASN A 206 7.69 15.01 -5.80
C ASN A 206 7.87 13.86 -6.78
N THR A 207 7.49 14.06 -8.05
CA THR A 207 7.31 13.02 -9.08
C THR A 207 8.52 12.09 -9.25
N VAL A 208 9.76 12.59 -9.15
CA VAL A 208 10.96 11.76 -9.36
C VAL A 208 11.38 11.03 -8.09
N SER A 209 11.48 11.74 -6.95
CA SER A 209 11.90 11.13 -5.69
C SER A 209 10.87 10.14 -5.14
N ASP A 210 9.59 10.45 -5.30
CA ASP A 210 8.52 9.57 -4.85
C ASP A 210 8.33 8.38 -5.79
N GLY A 211 8.55 8.55 -7.11
CA GLY A 211 8.59 7.45 -8.06
C GLY A 211 9.68 6.41 -7.74
N LEU A 212 10.90 6.87 -7.43
CA LEU A 212 11.99 5.98 -6.99
C LEU A 212 11.68 5.30 -5.66
N ARG A 213 11.05 6.01 -4.73
CA ARG A 213 10.63 5.48 -3.43
C ARG A 213 9.57 4.39 -3.60
N VAL A 214 8.61 4.60 -4.48
CA VAL A 214 7.58 3.60 -4.81
C VAL A 214 8.22 2.36 -5.44
N ILE A 215 9.14 2.51 -6.41
CA ILE A 215 9.87 1.36 -7.02
C ILE A 215 10.65 0.58 -5.95
N LYS A 216 11.37 1.29 -5.08
CA LYS A 216 12.09 0.67 -3.95
C LYS A 216 11.13 -0.11 -3.04
N THR A 217 9.98 0.47 -2.71
CA THR A 217 8.96 -0.18 -1.88
C THR A 217 8.43 -1.44 -2.55
N ILE A 218 8.14 -1.41 -3.86
CA ILE A 218 7.70 -2.60 -4.61
C ILE A 218 8.75 -3.70 -4.56
N PHE A 219 10.03 -3.33 -4.78
CA PHE A 219 11.13 -4.29 -4.74
C PHE A 219 11.27 -4.92 -3.34
N GLN A 220 11.17 -4.12 -2.28
CA GLN A 220 11.17 -4.62 -0.90
C GLN A 220 9.98 -5.54 -0.65
N LEU A 221 8.78 -5.12 -1.04
CA LEU A 221 7.57 -5.91 -0.87
C LEU A 221 7.64 -7.22 -1.67
N PHE A 222 8.18 -7.20 -2.90
CA PHE A 222 8.38 -8.42 -3.68
C PHE A 222 9.34 -9.39 -2.98
N LYS A 223 10.47 -8.88 -2.46
CA LYS A 223 11.43 -9.67 -1.66
C LYS A 223 10.78 -10.25 -0.40
N ASP A 224 9.95 -9.47 0.29
CA ASP A 224 9.37 -9.85 1.57
C ASP A 224 8.16 -10.78 1.42
N TYR A 225 7.32 -10.58 0.40
CA TYR A 225 6.10 -11.39 0.19
C TYR A 225 6.27 -12.58 -0.77
N ARG A 226 7.28 -12.56 -1.64
CA ARG A 226 7.60 -13.67 -2.59
C ARG A 226 9.09 -14.00 -2.56
N PRO A 227 9.66 -14.31 -1.38
CA PRO A 227 11.11 -14.49 -1.22
C PRO A 227 11.65 -15.63 -2.08
N LEU A 228 10.94 -16.75 -2.19
CA LEU A 228 11.41 -17.87 -3.00
C LEU A 228 11.63 -17.48 -4.47
N LEU A 229 10.68 -16.76 -5.08
CA LEU A 229 10.84 -16.28 -6.46
C LEU A 229 12.00 -15.29 -6.59
N PHE A 230 12.12 -14.34 -5.65
CA PHE A 230 13.17 -13.33 -5.64
C PHE A 230 14.56 -13.98 -5.55
N PHE A 231 14.78 -14.79 -4.52
CA PHE A 231 16.09 -15.42 -4.28
C PHE A 231 16.42 -16.52 -5.28
N SER A 232 15.42 -17.23 -5.83
CA SER A 232 15.64 -18.20 -6.91
C SER A 232 16.06 -17.52 -8.22
N ALA A 233 15.48 -16.37 -8.56
CA ALA A 233 15.91 -15.62 -9.73
C ALA A 233 17.35 -15.11 -9.59
N LEU A 234 17.72 -14.60 -8.40
CA LEU A 234 19.07 -14.17 -8.11
C LEU A 234 20.04 -15.36 -8.12
N ALA A 235 19.66 -16.49 -7.54
CA ALA A 235 20.45 -17.72 -7.54
C ALA A 235 20.67 -18.24 -8.97
N ALA A 236 19.62 -18.26 -9.80
CA ALA A 236 19.73 -18.64 -11.19
C ALA A 236 20.68 -17.73 -11.98
N PHE A 237 20.59 -16.42 -11.76
CA PHE A 237 21.49 -15.46 -12.39
C PHE A 237 22.96 -15.71 -12.00
N LEU A 238 23.25 -15.90 -10.72
CA LEU A 238 24.61 -16.19 -10.21
C LEU A 238 25.13 -17.54 -10.72
N ALA A 239 24.26 -18.55 -10.77
CA ALA A 239 24.63 -19.89 -11.29
C ALA A 239 24.96 -19.83 -12.78
N VAL A 240 24.15 -19.13 -13.59
CA VAL A 240 24.44 -18.93 -15.03
C VAL A 240 25.78 -18.20 -15.22
N LEU A 241 26.04 -17.16 -14.46
CA LEU A 241 27.30 -16.43 -14.51
C LEU A 241 28.48 -17.33 -14.11
N ALA A 242 28.33 -18.15 -13.07
CA ALA A 242 29.34 -19.13 -12.65
C ALA A 242 29.64 -20.13 -13.77
N VAL A 243 28.60 -20.66 -14.43
CA VAL A 243 28.76 -21.61 -15.54
C VAL A 243 29.45 -20.95 -16.73
N ILE A 244 29.06 -19.72 -17.12
CA ILE A 244 29.69 -18.99 -18.22
C ILE A 244 31.19 -18.80 -17.95
N LEU A 245 31.59 -18.45 -16.71
CA LEU A 245 33.00 -18.29 -16.35
C LEU A 245 33.72 -19.64 -16.21
N GLY A 246 33.04 -20.70 -15.79
CA GLY A 246 33.61 -22.02 -15.59
C GLY A 246 33.85 -22.81 -16.89
N ILE A 247 32.93 -22.72 -17.87
CA ILE A 247 33.04 -23.49 -19.13
C ILE A 247 34.41 -23.34 -19.80
N PRO A 248 34.97 -22.13 -20.04
CA PRO A 248 36.29 -22.01 -20.67
C PRO A 248 37.41 -22.69 -19.89
N VAL A 249 37.36 -22.61 -18.53
CA VAL A 249 38.35 -23.24 -17.66
C VAL A 249 38.30 -24.75 -17.77
N PHE A 250 37.12 -25.34 -17.76
CA PHE A 250 36.94 -26.78 -17.92
C PHE A 250 37.36 -27.26 -19.33
N LEU A 251 37.02 -26.53 -20.38
CA LEU A 251 37.42 -26.88 -21.75
C LEU A 251 38.95 -26.82 -21.91
N GLU A 252 39.63 -25.85 -21.30
CA GLU A 252 41.09 -25.73 -21.29
C GLU A 252 41.75 -26.90 -20.53
N TYR A 253 41.20 -27.23 -19.36
CA TYR A 253 41.65 -28.38 -18.57
C TYR A 253 41.54 -29.71 -19.34
N PHE A 254 40.46 -29.95 -20.05
CA PHE A 254 40.29 -31.16 -20.86
C PHE A 254 41.26 -31.25 -22.04
N ARG A 255 41.77 -30.08 -22.53
CA ARG A 255 42.78 -30.04 -23.62
C ARG A 255 44.21 -30.15 -23.15
N THR A 256 44.53 -29.50 -22.05
CA THR A 256 45.91 -29.31 -21.57
C THR A 256 46.27 -30.16 -20.35
N GLY A 257 45.28 -30.63 -19.60
CA GLY A 257 45.45 -31.27 -18.29
C GLY A 257 45.84 -30.30 -17.17
N LEU A 258 45.87 -28.99 -17.45
CA LEU A 258 46.30 -27.95 -16.50
C LEU A 258 45.20 -26.93 -16.28
N VAL A 259 45.16 -26.32 -15.08
CA VAL A 259 44.23 -25.22 -14.77
C VAL A 259 45.02 -23.92 -14.78
N GLU A 260 45.12 -23.29 -15.96
CA GLU A 260 45.87 -22.06 -16.12
C GLU A 260 45.14 -20.84 -15.54
N ARG A 261 43.78 -20.86 -15.56
CA ARG A 261 42.94 -19.76 -15.07
C ARG A 261 42.39 -19.97 -13.66
N MET A 262 43.27 -20.27 -12.73
CA MET A 262 42.92 -20.53 -11.32
C MET A 262 42.03 -19.42 -10.68
N PRO A 263 42.33 -18.12 -10.85
CA PRO A 263 41.46 -17.05 -10.31
C PRO A 263 40.02 -17.11 -10.84
N THR A 264 39.84 -17.44 -12.12
CA THR A 264 38.51 -17.55 -12.76
C THR A 264 37.75 -18.75 -12.19
N LEU A 265 38.44 -19.91 -12.00
CA LEU A 265 37.82 -21.07 -11.40
C LEU A 265 37.36 -20.80 -9.97
N ILE A 266 38.18 -20.15 -9.15
CA ILE A 266 37.85 -19.76 -7.79
C ILE A 266 36.65 -18.82 -7.78
N THR A 267 36.64 -17.81 -8.65
CA THR A 267 35.52 -16.87 -8.77
C THR A 267 34.23 -17.60 -9.16
N ALA A 268 34.28 -18.49 -10.14
CA ALA A 268 33.12 -19.30 -10.55
C ALA A 268 32.60 -20.19 -9.37
N GLY A 269 33.51 -20.78 -8.60
CA GLY A 269 33.17 -21.56 -7.41
C GLY A 269 32.46 -20.71 -6.33
N PHE A 270 32.96 -19.52 -6.04
CA PHE A 270 32.31 -18.60 -5.11
C PHE A 270 30.93 -18.11 -5.59
N LEU A 271 30.78 -17.84 -6.89
CA LEU A 271 29.49 -17.50 -7.47
C LEU A 271 28.48 -18.65 -7.36
N MET A 272 28.92 -19.90 -7.62
CA MET A 272 28.06 -21.07 -7.44
C MET A 272 27.65 -21.28 -5.98
N LEU A 273 28.59 -21.11 -5.03
CA LEU A 273 28.29 -21.16 -3.62
C LEU A 273 27.30 -20.07 -3.20
N ALA A 274 27.50 -18.84 -3.68
CA ALA A 274 26.57 -17.74 -3.45
C ALA A 274 25.18 -18.04 -4.02
N ALA A 275 25.10 -18.68 -5.20
CA ALA A 275 23.83 -19.11 -5.79
C ALA A 275 23.09 -20.11 -4.88
N LEU A 276 23.80 -21.13 -4.37
CA LEU A 276 23.22 -22.12 -3.45
C LEU A 276 22.76 -21.49 -2.13
N LEU A 277 23.54 -20.58 -1.57
CA LEU A 277 23.16 -19.85 -0.36
C LEU A 277 21.91 -18.99 -0.58
N ASN A 278 21.82 -18.28 -1.69
CA ASN A 278 20.61 -17.50 -2.03
C ASN A 278 19.38 -18.40 -2.19
N LEU A 279 19.51 -19.54 -2.85
CA LEU A 279 18.42 -20.50 -3.00
C LEU A 279 17.94 -21.02 -1.62
N SER A 280 18.90 -21.37 -0.73
CA SER A 280 18.59 -21.78 0.64
C SER A 280 17.89 -20.70 1.44
N CYS A 281 18.34 -19.44 1.34
CA CYS A 281 17.65 -18.29 1.94
C CYS A 281 16.21 -18.16 1.42
N GLY A 282 16.00 -18.36 0.11
CA GLY A 282 14.68 -18.32 -0.49
C GLY A 282 13.72 -19.35 0.13
N PHE A 283 14.16 -20.59 0.33
CA PHE A 283 13.36 -21.64 0.97
C PHE A 283 13.04 -21.32 2.44
N ILE A 284 14.03 -20.85 3.20
CA ILE A 284 13.85 -20.52 4.62
C ILE A 284 12.82 -19.39 4.76
N LEU A 285 12.97 -18.30 4.00
CA LEU A 285 12.08 -17.16 4.06
C LEU A 285 10.66 -17.48 3.55
N ASP A 286 10.51 -18.34 2.54
CA ASP A 286 9.20 -18.79 2.08
C ASP A 286 8.46 -19.61 3.15
N THR A 287 9.19 -20.45 3.86
CA THR A 287 8.64 -21.23 4.99
C THR A 287 8.22 -20.31 6.12
N GLU A 288 9.03 -19.30 6.45
CA GLU A 288 8.71 -18.31 7.48
C GLU A 288 7.48 -17.47 7.11
N ASN A 289 7.37 -17.06 5.84
CA ASN A 289 6.17 -16.38 5.34
C ASN A 289 4.90 -17.24 5.44
N LYS A 290 5.00 -18.53 5.16
CA LYS A 290 3.86 -19.46 5.33
C LYS A 290 3.41 -19.52 6.79
N LYS A 291 4.35 -19.61 7.73
CA LYS A 291 4.05 -19.58 9.17
C LYS A 291 3.45 -18.24 9.60
N ALA A 292 3.99 -17.12 9.09
CA ALA A 292 3.46 -15.79 9.37
C ALA A 292 2.00 -15.63 8.90
N ARG A 293 1.65 -16.18 7.72
CA ARG A 293 0.27 -16.21 7.23
C ARG A 293 -0.63 -17.08 8.12
N GLN A 294 -0.18 -18.27 8.53
CA GLN A 294 -0.94 -19.12 9.44
C GLN A 294 -1.21 -18.43 10.78
N ASN A 295 -0.19 -17.77 11.35
CA ASN A 295 -0.36 -17.00 12.59
C ASN A 295 -1.32 -15.82 12.41
N PHE A 296 -1.26 -15.14 11.27
CA PHE A 296 -2.18 -14.05 10.95
C PHE A 296 -3.64 -14.54 10.92
N GLU A 297 -3.91 -15.66 10.25
CA GLU A 297 -5.27 -16.25 10.20
C GLU A 297 -5.80 -16.60 11.60
N LEU A 298 -4.93 -17.15 12.47
CA LEU A 298 -5.33 -17.42 13.86
C LEU A 298 -5.63 -16.14 14.63
N GLN A 299 -4.84 -15.09 14.44
CA GLN A 299 -5.11 -13.78 15.06
C GLN A 299 -6.36 -13.12 14.50
N LEU A 300 -6.63 -13.28 13.20
CA LEU A 300 -7.83 -12.77 12.55
C LEU A 300 -9.09 -13.39 13.13
N ASN A 301 -9.09 -14.71 13.39
CA ASN A 301 -10.20 -15.40 14.04
C ASN A 301 -10.48 -14.85 15.44
N VAL A 302 -9.43 -14.58 16.23
CA VAL A 302 -9.59 -13.98 17.56
C VAL A 302 -10.14 -12.57 17.46
N LEU A 303 -9.60 -11.76 16.53
CA LEU A 303 -10.07 -10.39 16.31
C LEU A 303 -11.54 -10.35 15.86
N HIS A 304 -11.95 -11.25 14.98
CA HIS A 304 -13.34 -11.37 14.53
C HIS A 304 -14.28 -11.63 15.70
N GLN A 305 -13.93 -12.57 16.58
CA GLN A 305 -14.73 -12.85 17.80
C GLN A 305 -14.82 -11.63 18.73
N LEU A 306 -13.74 -10.85 18.87
CA LEU A 306 -13.74 -9.64 19.70
C LEU A 306 -14.62 -8.54 19.11
N ILE A 307 -14.62 -8.37 17.79
CA ILE A 307 -15.47 -7.40 17.10
C ILE A 307 -16.95 -7.79 17.22
N GLU A 308 -17.29 -9.06 17.00
CA GLU A 308 -18.69 -9.55 17.14
C GLU A 308 -19.16 -9.54 18.60
N GLY A 309 -18.32 -9.99 19.54
CA GLY A 309 -18.65 -10.02 20.98
C GLY A 309 -18.73 -8.65 21.62
N GLY A 310 -18.09 -7.63 21.07
CA GLY A 310 -18.21 -6.23 21.51
C GLY A 310 -19.50 -5.54 21.03
N ASN A 311 -20.23 -6.15 20.10
CA ASN A 311 -21.52 -5.67 19.56
C ASN A 311 -22.73 -6.33 20.23
N ALA A 312 -22.53 -7.30 21.12
CA ALA A 312 -23.56 -7.95 21.95
C ALA A 312 -23.63 -7.30 23.33
#